data_2875eebd7eb445e439ba3dd42fae8926
#
_entry.id   2875eebd7eb445e439ba3dd42fae8926
#
_cell.length_a   1.000
_cell.length_b   1.000
_cell.length_c   1.000
_cell.angle_alpha   90.00
_cell.angle_beta   90.00
_cell.angle_gamma   90.00
#
_symmetry.space_group_name_H-M   'P 1'
#
loop_
_entity.id
_entity.type
_entity.pdbx_description
1 polymer ?
#
loop_
_entity_poly.entity_id
_entity_poly.type
_entity_poly.pdbx_seq_one_letter_code
_entity_poly.pdbx_strand_id
1 'polypeptide(L)'
;MEDLTSKQRAQLRGLANSIDTILHVGKDGIGDNLVKQADDALEARELIKGKVLENSLLSSREAAEALASATRSQVVQVIGTKFVLYRPTHKKDKKDKIVLVTDRKRK
;
A
#
# COMPACT_ATOMS: atom_id res chain seq x y z
N MET A 1 -12.57 1.42 6.27
CA MET A 1 -11.85 2.57 5.70
C MET A 1 -12.55 3.00 4.42
N GLU A 2 -12.76 4.29 4.29
CA GLU A 2 -13.41 4.80 3.09
C GLU A 2 -12.46 4.76 1.90
N ASP A 3 -13.04 4.70 0.72
CA ASP A 3 -12.25 4.68 -0.48
C ASP A 3 -11.50 6.01 -0.65
N LEU A 4 -10.32 5.89 -1.22
CA LEU A 4 -9.52 7.09 -1.50
C LEU A 4 -10.14 7.86 -2.66
N THR A 5 -10.11 9.19 -2.52
CA THR A 5 -10.52 10.05 -3.62
C THR A 5 -9.41 10.10 -4.67
N SER A 6 -9.74 10.65 -5.84
CA SER A 6 -8.73 10.79 -6.89
C SER A 6 -7.56 11.66 -6.46
N LYS A 7 -7.84 12.75 -5.75
CA LYS A 7 -6.77 13.61 -5.27
C LYS A 7 -5.91 12.94 -4.22
N GLN A 8 -6.53 12.17 -3.33
CA GLN A 8 -5.79 11.46 -2.31
C GLN A 8 -4.90 10.39 -2.94
N ARG A 9 -5.43 9.68 -3.93
CA ARG A 9 -4.66 8.66 -4.63
C ARG A 9 -3.48 9.28 -5.36
N ALA A 10 -3.68 10.44 -5.98
CA ALA A 10 -2.59 11.13 -6.65
C ALA A 10 -1.52 11.57 -5.66
N GLN A 11 -1.92 12.06 -4.49
CA GLN A 11 -0.99 12.44 -3.45
C GLN A 11 -0.13 11.25 -3.03
N LEU A 12 -0.78 10.10 -2.80
CA LEU A 12 -0.06 8.91 -2.35
C LEU A 12 0.87 8.37 -3.43
N ARG A 13 0.47 8.44 -4.71
CA ARG A 13 1.37 8.05 -5.79
C ARG A 13 2.62 8.90 -5.79
N GLY A 14 2.46 10.20 -5.58
CA GLY A 14 3.62 11.09 -5.51
C GLY A 14 4.55 10.74 -4.38
N LEU A 15 4.00 10.47 -3.19
CA LEU A 15 4.81 10.08 -2.06
C LEU A 15 5.52 8.75 -2.31
N ALA A 16 4.85 7.83 -3.00
CA ALA A 16 5.41 6.51 -3.24
C ALA A 16 6.65 6.56 -4.14
N ASN A 17 6.80 7.61 -4.93
CA ASN A 17 7.98 7.72 -5.80
C ASN A 17 9.27 7.81 -5.01
N SER A 18 9.21 8.25 -3.77
CA SER A 18 10.42 8.45 -2.96
C SER A 18 10.62 7.38 -1.90
N ILE A 19 9.78 6.34 -1.86
CA ILE A 19 9.97 5.29 -0.88
C ILE A 19 10.50 4.02 -1.55
N ASP A 20 11.17 3.20 -0.76
CA ASP A 20 11.78 1.98 -1.26
C ASP A 20 10.76 0.85 -1.33
N THR A 21 11.02 -0.08 -2.24
CA THR A 21 10.25 -1.31 -2.31
C THR A 21 10.67 -2.20 -1.14
N ILE A 22 9.71 -2.59 -0.31
CA ILE A 22 10.02 -3.38 0.88
C ILE A 22 9.38 -4.76 0.87
N LEU A 23 8.38 -4.99 0.01
CA LEU A 23 7.74 -6.30 -0.10
C LEU A 23 8.11 -6.93 -1.43
N HIS A 24 8.37 -8.24 -1.40
CA HIS A 24 8.73 -8.97 -2.62
C HIS A 24 7.90 -10.24 -2.67
N VAL A 25 7.13 -10.40 -3.75
CA VAL A 25 6.23 -11.53 -3.92
C VAL A 25 6.87 -12.49 -4.93
N GLY A 26 7.28 -13.66 -4.44
CA GLY A 26 7.91 -14.67 -5.27
C GLY A 26 6.98 -15.83 -5.55
N LYS A 27 7.55 -16.99 -5.81
CA LYS A 27 6.78 -18.17 -6.21
C LYS A 27 5.86 -18.68 -5.11
N ASP A 28 6.15 -18.36 -3.86
CA ASP A 28 5.30 -18.78 -2.75
C ASP A 28 4.04 -17.96 -2.61
N GLY A 29 3.92 -16.89 -3.38
CA GLY A 29 2.70 -16.07 -3.39
C GLY A 29 2.51 -15.31 -2.11
N ILE A 30 1.25 -15.21 -1.70
CA ILE A 30 0.88 -14.42 -0.52
C ILE A 30 0.66 -15.36 0.64
N GLY A 31 1.71 -15.58 1.42
CA GLY A 31 1.62 -16.44 2.60
C GLY A 31 1.49 -15.62 3.87
N ASP A 32 1.35 -16.32 4.99
CA ASP A 32 1.13 -15.69 6.28
C ASP A 32 2.26 -14.75 6.68
N ASN A 33 3.51 -15.15 6.40
CA ASN A 33 4.65 -14.31 6.74
C ASN A 33 4.64 -13.02 5.95
N LEU A 34 4.30 -13.08 4.68
CA LEU A 34 4.25 -11.88 3.87
C LEU A 34 3.12 -10.96 4.30
N VAL A 35 1.96 -11.54 4.63
CA VAL A 35 0.84 -10.75 5.14
C VAL A 35 1.23 -10.04 6.42
N LYS A 36 1.88 -10.75 7.34
CA LYS A 36 2.32 -10.13 8.59
C LYS A 36 3.33 -9.02 8.33
N GLN A 37 4.27 -9.25 7.42
CA GLN A 37 5.24 -8.23 7.08
C GLN A 37 4.57 -6.98 6.53
N ALA A 38 3.59 -7.16 5.65
CA ALA A 38 2.85 -6.04 5.08
C ALA A 38 2.04 -5.31 6.16
N ASP A 39 1.40 -6.08 7.04
CA ASP A 39 0.58 -5.49 8.09
C ASP A 39 1.45 -4.65 9.03
N ASP A 40 2.59 -5.19 9.45
CA ASP A 40 3.50 -4.46 10.33
C ASP A 40 4.03 -3.20 9.64
N ALA A 41 4.35 -3.29 8.36
CA ALA A 41 4.87 -2.15 7.62
C ALA A 41 3.81 -1.07 7.45
N LEU A 42 2.57 -1.47 7.19
CA LEU A 42 1.49 -0.50 7.05
C LEU A 42 1.23 0.22 8.36
N GLU A 43 1.28 -0.51 9.47
CA GLU A 43 1.08 0.12 10.77
C GLU A 43 2.19 1.12 11.08
N ALA A 44 3.40 0.81 10.67
CA ALA A 44 4.55 1.68 10.94
C ALA A 44 4.65 2.86 9.97
N ARG A 45 4.29 2.65 8.70
CA ARG A 45 4.57 3.62 7.64
C ARG A 45 3.36 4.17 6.92
N GLU A 46 2.22 3.50 6.99
CA GLU A 46 0.98 3.82 6.32
C GLU A 46 1.02 3.64 4.81
N LEU A 47 2.13 3.95 4.15
CA LEU A 47 2.29 3.82 2.71
C LEU A 47 3.48 2.91 2.44
N ILE A 48 3.25 1.84 1.71
CA ILE A 48 4.31 0.88 1.42
C ILE A 48 4.28 0.50 -0.06
N LYS A 49 5.42 0.04 -0.53
CA LYS A 49 5.60 -0.35 -1.91
C LYS A 49 6.08 -1.79 -1.98
N GLY A 50 5.53 -2.55 -2.91
CA GLY A 50 5.94 -3.93 -3.14
C GLY A 50 6.16 -4.19 -4.60
N LYS A 51 6.70 -5.37 -4.89
CA LYS A 51 6.86 -5.77 -6.28
C LYS A 51 6.74 -7.28 -6.38
N VAL A 52 6.34 -7.77 -7.56
CA VAL A 52 6.33 -9.20 -7.84
C VAL A 52 7.61 -9.55 -8.58
N LEU A 53 8.18 -10.68 -8.20
CA LEU A 53 9.42 -11.18 -8.80
C LEU A 53 9.09 -12.02 -10.03
N GLU A 54 10.11 -12.30 -10.84
CA GLU A 54 9.89 -13.03 -12.08
C GLU A 54 9.28 -14.41 -11.86
N ASN A 55 9.58 -15.02 -10.73
CA ASN A 55 9.08 -16.38 -10.45
C ASN A 55 7.71 -16.37 -9.78
N SER A 56 7.07 -15.21 -9.65
CA SER A 56 5.74 -15.13 -9.05
C SER A 56 4.71 -15.69 -10.00
N LEU A 57 3.76 -16.46 -9.45
CA LEU A 57 2.63 -16.93 -10.22
C LEU A 57 1.49 -15.92 -10.25
N LEU A 58 1.61 -14.86 -9.44
CA LEU A 58 0.61 -13.81 -9.40
C LEU A 58 1.11 -12.61 -10.16
N SER A 59 0.17 -11.92 -10.82
CA SER A 59 0.49 -10.62 -11.40
C SER A 59 0.61 -9.59 -10.27
N SER A 60 1.16 -8.43 -10.61
CA SER A 60 1.28 -7.37 -9.60
C SER A 60 -0.09 -6.94 -9.08
N ARG A 61 -1.10 -6.90 -9.96
CA ARG A 61 -2.46 -6.55 -9.51
C ARG A 61 -3.04 -7.62 -8.59
N GLU A 62 -2.87 -8.88 -8.96
CA GLU A 62 -3.38 -9.97 -8.11
C GLU A 62 -2.73 -9.95 -6.74
N ALA A 63 -1.41 -9.73 -6.71
CA ALA A 63 -0.69 -9.68 -5.45
C ALA A 63 -1.14 -8.49 -4.61
N ALA A 64 -1.27 -7.32 -5.26
CA ALA A 64 -1.69 -6.12 -4.55
C ALA A 64 -3.07 -6.28 -3.94
N GLU A 65 -4.00 -6.83 -4.70
CA GLU A 65 -5.36 -6.99 -4.22
C GLU A 65 -5.44 -8.02 -3.10
N ALA A 66 -4.69 -9.10 -3.21
CA ALA A 66 -4.68 -10.11 -2.16
C ALA A 66 -4.11 -9.54 -0.86
N LEU A 67 -3.01 -8.80 -0.94
CA LEU A 67 -2.44 -8.18 0.24
C LEU A 67 -3.34 -7.11 0.82
N ALA A 68 -3.96 -6.30 -0.04
CA ALA A 68 -4.87 -5.25 0.43
C ALA A 68 -6.05 -5.85 1.18
N SER A 69 -6.61 -6.94 0.66
CA SER A 69 -7.71 -7.61 1.31
C SER A 69 -7.28 -8.19 2.66
N ALA A 70 -6.12 -8.84 2.71
CA ALA A 70 -5.63 -9.49 3.92
C ALA A 70 -5.26 -8.50 5.02
N THR A 71 -4.80 -7.30 4.64
CA THR A 71 -4.34 -6.30 5.59
C THR A 71 -5.33 -5.15 5.78
N ARG A 72 -6.44 -5.19 5.07
CA ARG A 72 -7.45 -4.11 5.12
C ARG A 72 -6.87 -2.78 4.69
N SER A 73 -6.02 -2.84 3.68
CA SER A 73 -5.45 -1.63 3.10
C SER A 73 -6.06 -1.39 1.73
N GLN A 74 -5.67 -0.31 1.09
CA GLN A 74 -6.16 0.02 -0.24
C GLN A 74 -5.01 0.02 -1.23
N VAL A 75 -5.33 -0.44 -2.45
CA VAL A 75 -4.37 -0.42 -3.54
C VAL A 75 -4.35 1.00 -4.10
N VAL A 76 -3.20 1.66 -4.01
CA VAL A 76 -3.05 3.01 -4.50
C VAL A 76 -2.69 3.01 -5.98
N GLN A 77 -1.78 2.11 -6.37
CA GLN A 77 -1.27 2.08 -7.72
C GLN A 77 -0.72 0.69 -8.03
N VAL A 78 -0.89 0.27 -9.27
CA VAL A 78 -0.22 -0.92 -9.80
C VAL A 78 0.42 -0.48 -11.10
N ILE A 79 1.74 -0.60 -11.19
CA ILE A 79 2.45 -0.17 -12.38
C ILE A 79 3.59 -1.16 -12.65
N GLY A 80 3.56 -1.80 -13.81
CA GLY A 80 4.55 -2.81 -14.15
C GLY A 80 4.50 -3.94 -13.14
N THR A 81 5.64 -4.23 -12.50
CA THR A 81 5.73 -5.28 -11.50
C THR A 81 5.57 -4.76 -10.08
N LYS A 82 5.29 -3.46 -9.93
CA LYS A 82 5.25 -2.84 -8.62
C LYS A 82 3.84 -2.43 -8.24
N PHE A 83 3.61 -2.32 -6.94
CA PHE A 83 2.32 -1.88 -6.42
C PHE A 83 2.53 -1.07 -5.15
N VAL A 84 1.53 -0.26 -4.82
CA VAL A 84 1.57 0.62 -3.67
C VAL A 84 0.31 0.40 -2.86
N LEU A 85 0.46 0.23 -1.55
CA LEU A 85 -0.65 0.04 -0.64
C LEU A 85 -0.65 1.13 0.42
N TYR A 86 -1.84 1.50 0.88
CA TYR A 86 -2.01 2.51 1.91
C TYR A 86 -3.04 2.07 2.94
N ARG A 87 -2.73 2.32 4.21
CA ARG A 87 -3.66 2.13 5.31
C ARG A 87 -3.28 3.11 6.42
N PRO A 88 -4.24 3.94 6.89
CA PRO A 88 -3.90 4.85 7.99
C PRO A 88 -3.56 4.07 9.25
N THR A 89 -2.60 4.58 10.01
CA THR A 89 -2.21 3.96 11.26
C THR A 89 -3.27 4.21 12.32
N HIS A 90 -3.37 3.27 13.24
CA HIS A 90 -4.26 3.43 14.38
C HIS A 90 -3.63 4.22 15.53
N LYS A 91 -2.35 4.54 15.41
CA LYS A 91 -1.65 5.27 16.47
C LYS A 91 -1.90 6.75 16.31
N LYS A 92 -2.60 7.32 17.26
CA LYS A 92 -3.08 8.69 17.14
C LYS A 92 -1.99 9.75 17.20
N ASP A 93 -0.95 9.48 17.94
CA ASP A 93 0.11 10.48 18.14
C ASP A 93 1.36 10.21 17.31
N LYS A 94 1.22 9.44 16.25
CA LYS A 94 2.34 9.20 15.37
C LYS A 94 2.65 10.47 14.61
N LYS A 95 3.88 10.94 14.74
CA LYS A 95 4.24 12.25 14.21
C LYS A 95 4.35 12.31 12.70
N ASP A 96 4.77 11.22 12.07
CA ASP A 96 4.96 11.21 10.63
C ASP A 96 3.79 10.56 9.90
N LYS A 97 2.63 10.62 10.53
CA LYS A 97 1.40 10.16 9.91
C LYS A 97 1.12 10.98 8.66
N ILE A 98 0.72 10.29 7.59
CA ILE A 98 0.40 10.96 6.34
C ILE A 98 -0.94 11.68 6.48
N VAL A 99 -0.92 12.96 6.12
CA VAL A 99 -2.15 13.76 6.13
C VAL A 99 -2.68 13.83 4.72
N LEU A 100 -3.81 13.20 4.49
CA LEU A 100 -4.39 13.14 3.16
C LEU A 100 -5.06 14.45 2.81
N VAL A 101 -4.92 14.85 1.53
CA VAL A 101 -5.63 16.01 1.04
C VAL A 101 -7.12 15.69 1.01
N THR A 102 -7.95 16.73 1.03
CA THR A 102 -9.38 16.53 0.94
C THR A 102 -9.91 17.12 -0.35
N ASP A 103 -10.97 16.53 -0.85
CA ASP A 103 -11.66 17.03 -2.04
C ASP A 103 -12.74 18.02 -1.68
N ARG A 104 -13.06 18.14 -0.39
CA ARG A 104 -14.18 18.94 0.03
C ARG A 104 -13.88 20.40 -0.17
N LYS A 105 -14.83 21.11 -0.74
CA LYS A 105 -14.73 22.56 -0.84
C LYS A 105 -14.80 23.19 0.50
N ARG A 106 -14.15 24.21 0.61
CA ARG A 106 -14.24 24.86 1.86
C ARG A 106 -15.04 26.00 1.83
N LYS A 107 -15.44 25.79 2.07
CA LYS A 107 -16.03 26.72 2.13
C LYS A 107 -15.96 27.29 2.53
#